data_2669b0afa41ddfbf05f6f3ce0cf417d3
#
_entry.id   2669b0afa41ddfbf05f6f3ce0cf417d3
#
_cell.length_a   1.000
_cell.length_b   1.000
_cell.length_c   1.000
_cell.angle_alpha   90.00
_cell.angle_beta   90.00
_cell.angle_gamma   90.00
#
_symmetry.space_group_name_H-M   'P 1'
#
loop_
_entity.id
_entity.type
_entity.pdbx_description
1 polymer ?
#
loop_
_entity_poly.entity_id
_entity_poly.type
_entity_poly.pdbx_seq_one_letter_code
_entity_poly.pdbx_strand_id
1 'polypeptide(L)'
;MVKKKSFLTTHLPRLIATLLVWFLGIMMIIPFIWMISTSFKGMNEVFTFPIEWIPSDPTLKGYQALFSGKIPFFTYFVNSVKVSVIALIGTFFSCTMAGYAYAKIKFFGRDKIFMAKLITTMLPGMVTVLPTYIIYSKLGLLNSHASLWLGYFFGGTFGVFLMRQA
;
A
#
# COMPACT_ATOMS: atom_id res chain seq x y z
N MET A 1 31.73 32.38 -24.44
CA MET A 1 31.27 31.41 -25.46
C MET A 1 30.43 30.34 -24.81
N VAL A 2 29.10 30.39 -24.92
CA VAL A 2 28.20 29.35 -24.41
C VAL A 2 28.23 28.20 -25.42
N LYS A 3 28.86 27.08 -25.04
CA LYS A 3 28.84 25.84 -25.85
C LYS A 3 27.38 25.38 -26.02
N LYS A 4 26.83 25.52 -27.23
CA LYS A 4 25.53 25.00 -27.63
C LYS A 4 25.59 23.49 -27.45
N LYS A 5 24.98 22.94 -26.36
CA LYS A 5 24.90 21.50 -26.15
C LYS A 5 24.18 20.88 -27.35
N SER A 6 24.80 19.90 -27.98
CA SER A 6 24.23 19.20 -29.13
C SER A 6 22.87 18.59 -28.70
N PHE A 7 21.87 18.62 -29.58
CA PHE A 7 20.57 18.01 -29.41
C PHE A 7 20.69 16.56 -28.93
N LEU A 8 21.64 15.81 -29.49
CA LEU A 8 21.93 14.40 -29.12
C LEU A 8 22.38 14.26 -27.66
N THR A 9 23.24 15.16 -27.15
CA THR A 9 23.72 15.03 -25.75
C THR A 9 22.68 15.36 -24.70
N THR A 10 21.60 16.06 -25.06
CA THR A 10 20.54 16.44 -24.10
C THR A 10 19.32 15.54 -24.21
N HIS A 11 18.97 15.09 -25.41
CA HIS A 11 17.72 14.31 -25.62
C HIS A 11 17.92 12.81 -25.63
N LEU A 12 19.08 12.30 -26.08
CA LEU A 12 19.37 10.88 -26.12
C LEU A 12 19.31 10.20 -24.73
N PRO A 13 19.95 10.72 -23.66
CA PRO A 13 19.86 10.09 -22.34
C PRO A 13 18.44 10.13 -21.77
N ARG A 14 17.68 11.19 -22.06
CA ARG A 14 16.26 11.25 -21.65
C ARG A 14 15.41 10.23 -22.38
N LEU A 15 15.62 10.05 -23.69
CA LEU A 15 14.92 9.04 -24.48
C LEU A 15 15.22 7.64 -23.96
N ILE A 16 16.51 7.33 -23.73
CA ILE A 16 16.91 6.02 -23.17
C ILE A 16 16.26 5.79 -21.80
N ALA A 17 16.31 6.79 -20.90
CA ALA A 17 15.67 6.70 -19.59
C ALA A 17 14.15 6.48 -19.70
N THR A 18 13.50 7.20 -20.62
CA THR A 18 12.05 7.03 -20.85
C THR A 18 11.73 5.63 -21.37
N LEU A 19 12.47 5.13 -22.36
CA LEU A 19 12.28 3.79 -22.90
C LEU A 19 12.51 2.71 -21.85
N LEU A 20 13.53 2.89 -20.99
CA LEU A 20 13.81 1.97 -19.90
C LEU A 20 12.67 1.95 -18.85
N VAL A 21 12.14 3.13 -18.51
CA VAL A 21 10.98 3.23 -17.60
C VAL A 21 9.74 2.58 -18.22
N TRP A 22 9.47 2.78 -19.51
CA TRP A 22 8.37 2.11 -20.21
C TRP A 22 8.54 0.60 -20.24
N PHE A 23 9.75 0.13 -20.54
CA PHE A 23 10.06 -1.31 -20.55
C PHE A 23 9.83 -1.95 -19.18
N LEU A 24 10.35 -1.32 -18.11
CA LEU A 24 10.13 -1.79 -16.74
C LEU A 24 8.65 -1.75 -16.36
N GLY A 25 7.92 -0.69 -16.76
CA GLY A 25 6.48 -0.58 -16.54
C GLY A 25 5.69 -1.71 -17.21
N ILE A 26 6.03 -2.05 -18.46
CA ILE A 26 5.40 -3.17 -19.17
C ILE A 26 5.71 -4.49 -18.47
N MET A 27 6.97 -4.73 -18.06
CA MET A 27 7.32 -5.94 -17.31
C MET A 27 6.51 -6.07 -16.00
N MET A 28 6.24 -4.96 -15.31
CA MET A 28 5.42 -4.96 -14.10
C MET A 28 3.95 -5.34 -14.35
N ILE A 29 3.45 -5.17 -15.57
CA ILE A 29 2.07 -5.54 -15.94
C ILE A 29 1.93 -7.04 -16.25
N ILE A 30 3.00 -7.70 -16.68
CA ILE A 30 2.98 -9.13 -17.07
C ILE A 30 2.33 -10.03 -16.00
N PRO A 31 2.71 -9.98 -14.70
CA PRO A 31 2.08 -10.83 -13.69
C PRO A 31 0.57 -10.58 -13.53
N PHE A 32 0.12 -9.35 -13.75
CA PHE A 32 -1.32 -9.03 -13.69
C PHE A 32 -2.08 -9.62 -14.89
N ILE A 33 -1.49 -9.58 -16.10
CA ILE A 33 -2.05 -10.24 -17.28
C ILE A 33 -2.16 -11.74 -17.03
N TRP A 34 -1.10 -12.35 -16.48
CA TRP A 34 -1.11 -13.76 -16.11
C TRP A 34 -2.20 -14.08 -15.08
N MET A 35 -2.34 -13.26 -14.03
CA MET A 35 -3.39 -13.42 -13.02
C MET A 35 -4.80 -13.36 -13.62
N ILE A 36 -5.04 -12.41 -14.55
CA ILE A 36 -6.33 -12.30 -15.25
C ILE A 36 -6.54 -13.54 -16.13
N SER A 37 -5.54 -13.95 -16.91
CA SER A 37 -5.64 -15.13 -17.75
C SER A 37 -5.96 -16.40 -16.93
N THR A 38 -5.22 -16.64 -15.85
CA THR A 38 -5.40 -17.81 -15.00
C THR A 38 -6.73 -17.81 -14.26
N SER A 39 -7.34 -16.64 -14.01
CA SER A 39 -8.65 -16.58 -13.38
C SER A 39 -9.77 -17.21 -14.22
N PHE A 40 -9.55 -17.36 -15.52
CA PHE A 40 -10.47 -18.02 -16.45
C PHE A 40 -10.07 -19.46 -16.78
N LYS A 41 -9.01 -19.99 -16.17
CA LYS A 41 -8.54 -21.38 -16.39
C LYS A 41 -9.14 -22.35 -15.38
N GLY A 42 -9.28 -23.61 -15.80
CA GLY A 42 -9.53 -24.71 -14.89
C GLY A 42 -8.34 -24.96 -13.95
N MET A 43 -8.59 -25.49 -12.75
CA MET A 43 -7.51 -25.72 -11.75
C MET A 43 -6.34 -26.55 -12.32
N ASN A 44 -6.61 -27.47 -13.21
CA ASN A 44 -5.61 -28.37 -13.82
C ASN A 44 -4.83 -27.71 -14.98
N GLU A 45 -5.29 -26.55 -15.49
CA GLU A 45 -4.72 -25.87 -16.65
C GLU A 45 -3.80 -24.69 -16.27
N VAL A 46 -3.80 -24.31 -14.99
CA VAL A 46 -3.01 -23.15 -14.54
C VAL A 46 -1.51 -23.38 -14.69
N PHE A 47 -1.04 -24.62 -14.47
CA PHE A 47 0.38 -24.99 -14.48
C PHE A 47 0.73 -26.03 -15.57
N THR A 48 0.00 -26.04 -16.69
CA THR A 48 0.32 -26.93 -17.81
C THR A 48 1.53 -26.44 -18.60
N PHE A 49 2.32 -27.37 -19.14
CA PHE A 49 3.39 -27.09 -20.07
C PHE A 49 3.01 -27.59 -21.47
N PRO A 50 3.21 -26.80 -22.55
CA PRO A 50 3.72 -25.41 -22.57
C PRO A 50 2.76 -24.37 -21.91
N ILE A 51 3.34 -23.25 -21.43
CA ILE A 51 2.56 -22.19 -20.79
C ILE A 51 1.63 -21.53 -21.82
N GLU A 52 0.35 -21.64 -21.60
CA GLU A 52 -0.67 -20.97 -22.41
C GLU A 52 -1.06 -19.63 -21.76
N TRP A 53 -0.87 -18.53 -22.47
CA TRP A 53 -1.26 -17.20 -22.00
C TRP A 53 -2.75 -16.90 -22.17
N ILE A 54 -3.39 -17.52 -23.15
CA ILE A 54 -4.82 -17.42 -23.42
C ILE A 54 -5.42 -18.79 -23.12
N PRO A 55 -6.41 -18.92 -22.21
CA PRO A 55 -7.03 -20.19 -21.91
C PRO A 55 -7.68 -20.79 -23.17
N SER A 56 -7.42 -22.06 -23.46
CA SER A 56 -8.05 -22.79 -24.58
C SER A 56 -9.52 -23.08 -24.31
N ASP A 57 -9.89 -23.31 -23.05
CA ASP A 57 -11.27 -23.53 -22.61
C ASP A 57 -11.61 -22.60 -21.42
N PRO A 58 -12.00 -21.33 -21.69
CA PRO A 58 -12.28 -20.35 -20.65
C PRO A 58 -13.45 -20.79 -19.75
N THR A 59 -13.23 -20.78 -18.44
CA THR A 59 -14.25 -21.18 -17.48
C THR A 59 -14.45 -20.14 -16.37
N LEU A 60 -15.68 -19.97 -15.91
CA LEU A 60 -16.01 -19.14 -14.75
C LEU A 60 -16.17 -19.93 -13.45
N LYS A 61 -15.77 -21.22 -13.44
CA LYS A 61 -15.92 -22.09 -12.26
C LYS A 61 -15.25 -21.53 -11.01
N GLY A 62 -14.09 -20.87 -11.15
CA GLY A 62 -13.41 -20.19 -10.03
C GLY A 62 -14.26 -19.09 -9.42
N TYR A 63 -14.87 -18.24 -10.24
CA TYR A 63 -15.77 -17.19 -9.78
C TYR A 63 -17.05 -17.76 -9.20
N GLN A 64 -17.65 -18.77 -9.81
CA GLN A 64 -18.83 -19.44 -9.28
C GLN A 64 -18.54 -20.06 -7.89
N ALA A 65 -17.36 -20.66 -7.70
CA ALA A 65 -16.95 -21.20 -6.41
C ALA A 65 -16.82 -20.11 -5.32
N LEU A 66 -16.29 -18.92 -5.67
CA LEU A 66 -16.22 -17.78 -4.75
C LEU A 66 -17.60 -17.28 -4.31
N PHE A 67 -18.56 -17.24 -5.24
CA PHE A 67 -19.91 -16.73 -4.97
C PHE A 67 -20.92 -17.80 -4.56
N SER A 68 -20.51 -19.08 -4.54
CA SER A 68 -21.39 -20.21 -4.16
C SER A 68 -21.80 -20.25 -2.68
N GLY A 69 -21.26 -19.35 -1.86
CA GLY A 69 -21.53 -19.29 -0.40
C GLY A 69 -20.77 -20.31 0.44
N LYS A 70 -20.00 -21.24 -0.16
CA LYS A 70 -19.14 -22.18 0.57
C LYS A 70 -18.01 -21.48 1.31
N ILE A 71 -17.49 -20.39 0.73
CA ILE A 71 -16.49 -19.51 1.33
C ILE A 71 -17.17 -18.16 1.52
N PRO A 72 -17.16 -17.54 2.71
CA PRO A 72 -17.79 -16.24 2.95
C PRO A 72 -16.94 -15.10 2.36
N PHE A 73 -16.60 -15.20 1.07
CA PHE A 73 -15.71 -14.28 0.35
C PHE A 73 -16.21 -12.83 0.42
N PHE A 74 -17.51 -12.63 0.21
CA PHE A 74 -18.10 -11.29 0.23
C PHE A 74 -17.96 -10.65 1.63
N THR A 75 -18.13 -11.42 2.69
CA THR A 75 -17.92 -10.93 4.06
C THR A 75 -16.46 -10.50 4.28
N TYR A 76 -15.50 -11.30 3.83
CA TYR A 76 -14.08 -10.96 3.94
C TYR A 76 -13.73 -9.70 3.14
N PHE A 77 -14.26 -9.60 1.92
CA PHE A 77 -14.06 -8.44 1.05
C PHE A 77 -14.62 -7.17 1.71
N VAL A 78 -15.86 -7.19 2.16
CA VAL A 78 -16.50 -6.05 2.84
C VAL A 78 -15.76 -5.67 4.12
N ASN A 79 -15.32 -6.64 4.92
CA ASN A 79 -14.53 -6.38 6.12
C ASN A 79 -13.18 -5.72 5.77
N SER A 80 -12.49 -6.18 4.73
CA SER A 80 -11.24 -5.57 4.27
C SER A 80 -11.45 -4.14 3.78
N VAL A 81 -12.48 -3.90 2.99
CA VAL A 81 -12.85 -2.54 2.51
C VAL A 81 -13.17 -1.65 3.70
N LYS A 82 -14.01 -2.10 4.64
CA LYS A 82 -14.38 -1.35 5.84
C LYS A 82 -13.16 -0.96 6.67
N VAL A 83 -12.28 -1.91 6.97
CA VAL A 83 -11.06 -1.65 7.76
C VAL A 83 -10.15 -0.67 7.02
N SER A 84 -9.94 -0.87 5.71
CA SER A 84 -9.09 0.00 4.90
C SER A 84 -9.62 1.43 4.81
N VAL A 85 -10.92 1.61 4.59
CA VAL A 85 -11.55 2.94 4.50
C VAL A 85 -11.43 3.68 5.83
N ILE A 86 -11.74 3.01 6.96
CA ILE A 86 -11.63 3.61 8.28
C ILE A 86 -10.17 3.99 8.59
N ALA A 87 -9.21 3.11 8.28
CA ALA A 87 -7.79 3.37 8.46
C ALA A 87 -7.30 4.55 7.62
N LEU A 88 -7.73 4.65 6.34
CA LEU A 88 -7.41 5.77 5.45
C LEU A 88 -7.96 7.09 5.98
N ILE A 89 -9.21 7.12 6.43
CA ILE A 89 -9.82 8.30 7.05
C ILE A 89 -9.02 8.72 8.28
N GLY A 90 -8.73 7.77 9.18
CA GLY A 90 -7.93 8.04 10.38
C GLY A 90 -6.55 8.59 10.06
N THR A 91 -5.85 7.98 9.11
CA THR A 91 -4.52 8.43 8.65
C THR A 91 -4.60 9.83 8.05
N PHE A 92 -5.55 10.07 7.15
CA PHE A 92 -5.69 11.36 6.45
C PHE A 92 -5.90 12.50 7.46
N PHE A 93 -6.89 12.39 8.32
CA PHE A 93 -7.18 13.45 9.30
C PHE A 93 -6.05 13.62 10.30
N SER A 94 -5.56 12.54 10.91
CA SER A 94 -4.54 12.65 11.96
C SER A 94 -3.20 13.15 11.42
N CYS A 95 -2.78 12.69 10.23
CA CYS A 95 -1.52 13.15 9.63
C CYS A 95 -1.61 14.59 9.14
N THR A 96 -2.75 15.01 8.55
CA THR A 96 -2.95 16.38 8.08
C THR A 96 -2.97 17.36 9.25
N MET A 97 -3.75 17.06 10.30
CA MET A 97 -3.82 17.92 11.50
C MET A 97 -2.46 18.04 12.19
N ALA A 98 -1.78 16.91 12.41
CA ALA A 98 -0.47 16.92 13.03
C ALA A 98 0.59 17.60 12.15
N GLY A 99 0.61 17.31 10.86
CA GLY A 99 1.52 17.94 9.89
C GLY A 99 1.34 19.45 9.85
N TYR A 100 0.09 19.92 9.77
CA TYR A 100 -0.23 21.35 9.85
C TYR A 100 0.24 21.99 11.16
N ALA A 101 -0.02 21.33 12.29
CA ALA A 101 0.42 21.83 13.59
C ALA A 101 1.96 21.98 13.66
N TYR A 102 2.71 20.97 13.19
CA TYR A 102 4.17 21.04 13.15
C TYR A 102 4.73 22.01 12.11
N ALA A 103 4.01 22.29 11.03
CA ALA A 103 4.46 23.22 9.98
C ALA A 103 4.15 24.67 10.32
N LYS A 104 2.92 24.97 10.74
CA LYS A 104 2.37 26.34 10.80
C LYS A 104 2.20 26.87 12.22
N ILE A 105 1.96 26.02 13.23
CA ILE A 105 1.68 26.48 14.59
C ILE A 105 3.00 26.55 15.39
N LYS A 106 3.22 27.69 16.06
CA LYS A 106 4.35 27.88 16.98
C LYS A 106 3.92 27.45 18.38
N PHE A 107 4.46 26.36 18.90
CA PHE A 107 4.27 25.91 20.27
C PHE A 107 5.58 25.44 20.90
N PHE A 108 5.62 25.48 22.24
CA PHE A 108 6.81 25.08 22.99
C PHE A 108 7.18 23.63 22.73
N GLY A 109 8.45 23.37 22.40
CA GLY A 109 8.97 22.02 22.17
C GLY A 109 8.61 21.40 20.79
N ARG A 110 7.96 22.14 19.87
CA ARG A 110 7.50 21.66 18.56
C ARG A 110 8.52 20.77 17.84
N ASP A 111 9.72 21.29 17.63
CA ASP A 111 10.75 20.57 16.86
C ASP A 111 11.35 19.40 17.65
N LYS A 112 11.42 19.50 18.98
CA LYS A 112 11.87 18.40 19.85
C LYS A 112 10.86 17.25 19.85
N ILE A 113 9.57 17.54 19.94
CA ILE A 113 8.50 16.54 19.90
C ILE A 113 8.46 15.88 18.52
N PHE A 114 8.59 16.67 17.44
CA PHE A 114 8.66 16.14 16.10
C PHE A 114 9.88 15.23 15.92
N MET A 115 11.05 15.64 16.41
CA MET A 115 12.26 14.80 16.37
C MET A 115 12.07 13.49 17.16
N ALA A 116 11.51 13.55 18.36
CA ALA A 116 11.19 12.36 19.15
C ALA A 116 10.24 11.43 18.37
N LYS A 117 9.23 11.98 17.68
CA LYS A 117 8.34 11.20 16.81
C LYS A 117 9.09 10.54 15.65
N LEU A 118 10.05 11.22 15.03
CA LEU A 118 10.89 10.62 13.98
C LEU A 118 11.75 9.47 14.54
N ILE A 119 12.32 9.64 15.71
CA ILE A 119 13.13 8.59 16.37
C ILE A 119 12.31 7.33 16.62
N THR A 120 11.01 7.42 16.89
CA THR A 120 10.15 6.24 17.07
C THR A 120 10.09 5.35 15.84
N THR A 121 10.32 5.88 14.62
CA THR A 121 10.37 5.07 13.41
C THR A 121 11.60 4.18 13.30
N MET A 122 12.64 4.48 14.07
CA MET A 122 13.85 3.65 14.12
C MET A 122 13.64 2.38 14.97
N LEU A 123 12.56 2.33 15.74
CA LEU A 123 12.23 1.13 16.52
C LEU A 123 11.69 0.05 15.55
N PRO A 124 12.29 -1.15 15.54
CA PRO A 124 11.77 -2.27 14.75
C PRO A 124 10.32 -2.57 15.14
N GLY A 125 9.42 -2.68 14.15
CA GLY A 125 8.00 -2.93 14.40
C GLY A 125 7.75 -4.17 15.28
N MET A 126 8.60 -5.19 15.16
CA MET A 126 8.50 -6.41 15.99
C MET A 126 8.60 -6.15 17.48
N VAL A 127 9.36 -5.14 17.91
CA VAL A 127 9.51 -4.79 19.33
C VAL A 127 8.21 -4.21 19.90
N THR A 128 7.41 -3.56 19.07
CA THR A 128 6.15 -2.92 19.47
C THR A 128 4.94 -3.85 19.44
N VAL A 129 5.05 -5.03 18.81
CA VAL A 129 3.94 -5.99 18.66
C VAL A 129 3.41 -6.43 20.03
N LEU A 130 4.29 -6.89 20.92
CA LEU A 130 3.88 -7.41 22.24
C LEU A 130 3.26 -6.32 23.13
N PRO A 131 3.87 -5.13 23.28
CA PRO A 131 3.24 -4.02 24.01
C PRO A 131 1.87 -3.63 23.42
N THR A 132 1.74 -3.55 22.11
CA THR A 132 0.48 -3.23 21.43
C THR A 132 -0.59 -4.29 21.72
N TYR A 133 -0.23 -5.57 21.64
CA TYR A 133 -1.12 -6.67 21.99
C TYR A 133 -1.64 -6.58 23.43
N ILE A 134 -0.75 -6.29 24.40
CA ILE A 134 -1.12 -6.15 25.82
C ILE A 134 -2.09 -4.98 26.00
N ILE A 135 -1.83 -3.84 25.34
CA ILE A 135 -2.71 -2.66 25.40
C ILE A 135 -4.10 -3.02 24.83
N TYR A 136 -4.15 -3.64 23.65
CA TYR A 136 -5.43 -4.00 23.02
C TYR A 136 -6.17 -5.08 23.79
N SER A 137 -5.46 -6.01 24.43
CA SER A 137 -6.05 -6.98 25.36
C SER A 137 -6.73 -6.30 26.54
N LYS A 138 -6.03 -5.37 27.20
CA LYS A 138 -6.60 -4.62 28.35
C LYS A 138 -7.77 -3.72 27.97
N LEU A 139 -7.79 -3.23 26.73
CA LEU A 139 -8.88 -2.41 26.20
C LEU A 139 -10.07 -3.25 25.67
N GLY A 140 -9.97 -4.59 25.69
CA GLY A 140 -11.01 -5.48 25.17
C GLY A 140 -11.16 -5.42 23.64
N LEU A 141 -10.11 -4.96 22.92
CA LEU A 141 -10.13 -4.77 21.46
C LEU A 141 -9.68 -6.02 20.69
N LEU A 142 -9.23 -7.08 21.37
CA LEU A 142 -8.88 -8.34 20.71
C LEU A 142 -10.12 -8.94 20.03
N ASN A 143 -9.91 -9.57 18.85
CA ASN A 143 -10.97 -10.13 18.01
C ASN A 143 -11.99 -9.09 17.48
N SER A 144 -11.63 -7.81 17.48
CA SER A 144 -12.43 -6.74 16.86
C SER A 144 -11.68 -6.09 15.70
N HIS A 145 -12.42 -5.58 14.70
CA HIS A 145 -11.80 -4.80 13.62
C HIS A 145 -11.15 -3.51 14.12
N ALA A 146 -11.51 -3.03 15.32
CA ALA A 146 -10.93 -1.83 15.91
C ALA A 146 -9.41 -1.97 16.15
N SER A 147 -8.92 -3.15 16.49
CA SER A 147 -7.49 -3.42 16.65
C SER A 147 -6.69 -3.20 15.35
N LEU A 148 -7.34 -3.32 14.19
CA LEU A 148 -6.69 -3.18 12.89
C LEU A 148 -6.61 -1.72 12.41
N TRP A 149 -7.54 -0.86 12.79
CA TRP A 149 -7.59 0.52 12.27
C TRP A 149 -7.33 1.60 13.32
N LEU A 150 -7.48 1.29 14.63
CA LEU A 150 -7.34 2.30 15.68
C LEU A 150 -5.99 3.02 15.68
N GLY A 151 -4.90 2.28 15.46
CA GLY A 151 -3.54 2.84 15.39
C GLY A 151 -3.37 3.95 14.35
N TYR A 152 -4.14 3.92 13.27
CA TYR A 152 -4.04 4.89 12.19
C TYR A 152 -4.60 6.28 12.55
N PHE A 153 -5.36 6.39 13.65
CA PHE A 153 -5.87 7.67 14.15
C PHE A 153 -4.84 8.48 14.97
N PHE A 154 -3.68 7.92 15.26
CA PHE A 154 -2.63 8.59 16.04
C PHE A 154 -1.52 9.25 15.21
N GLY A 155 -1.77 9.49 13.93
CA GLY A 155 -0.87 10.18 13.02
C GLY A 155 0.44 9.42 12.80
N GLY A 156 0.46 8.52 11.85
CA GLY A 156 1.66 7.78 11.47
C GLY A 156 2.83 8.72 11.16
N THR A 157 4.02 8.44 11.69
CA THR A 157 5.17 9.37 11.65
C THR A 157 5.55 9.75 10.22
N PHE A 158 5.54 8.80 9.29
CA PHE A 158 5.86 9.06 7.88
C PHE A 158 4.83 10.01 7.23
N GLY A 159 3.52 9.79 7.47
CA GLY A 159 2.48 10.67 6.95
C GLY A 159 2.58 12.08 7.52
N VAL A 160 2.82 12.22 8.82
CA VAL A 160 3.02 13.53 9.47
C VAL A 160 4.26 14.23 8.92
N PHE A 161 5.35 13.50 8.69
CA PHE A 161 6.58 14.03 8.08
C PHE A 161 6.32 14.58 6.68
N LEU A 162 5.64 13.83 5.82
CA LEU A 162 5.28 14.30 4.47
C LEU A 162 4.40 15.54 4.51
N MET A 163 3.36 15.54 5.34
CA MET A 163 2.43 16.66 5.47
C MET A 163 3.08 17.92 6.09
N ARG A 164 4.14 17.76 6.88
CA ARG A 164 4.92 18.91 7.37
C ARG A 164 5.76 19.55 6.28
N GLN A 165 6.20 18.79 5.26
CA GLN A 165 7.07 19.28 4.18
C GLN A 165 6.27 19.94 3.04
N ALA A 166 4.99 19.60 2.89
CA ALA A 166 4.09 20.20 1.90
C ALA A 166 3.62 21.60 2.36
#